data_30d5636ecf2b6a0af87e9e2699f8e606
#
_entry.id   30d5636ecf2b6a0af87e9e2699f8e606
#
_cell.length_a   1.000
_cell.length_b   1.000
_cell.length_c   1.000
_cell.angle_alpha   90.00
_cell.angle_beta   90.00
_cell.angle_gamma   90.00
#
_symmetry.space_group_name_H-M   'P 1'
#
loop_
_entity.id
_entity.type
_entity.pdbx_description
1 polymer ?
#
loop_
_entity_poly.entity_id
_entity_poly.type
_entity_poly.pdbx_seq_one_letter_code
_entity_poly.pdbx_strand_id
1 'polypeptide(L)'
;MKTTYRTPIVILLAIGLFSLTGCLSKRSEMGVRNDWRSPSLPAFEKGRTTQADVMHALGPPSQVIALQDQTVFYYLREQSRTKAAYFVIYNQTRQQIIYDRAIFFFNKQSVLTDFAYSKEAVPLEK
;
A
#
# COMPACT_ATOMS: atom_id res chain seq x y z
N MET A 1 -59.65 -24.04 -0.02
CA MET A 1 -58.97 -23.17 0.96
C MET A 1 -57.60 -23.75 1.32
N LYS A 2 -56.61 -23.72 0.41
CA LYS A 2 -55.25 -24.23 0.69
C LYS A 2 -54.17 -23.38 0.01
N THR A 3 -54.29 -22.05 0.01
CA THR A 3 -53.35 -21.21 -0.76
C THR A 3 -52.66 -20.12 0.05
N THR A 4 -52.85 -20.07 1.39
CA THR A 4 -52.47 -18.90 2.19
C THR A 4 -51.07 -18.95 2.80
N TYR A 5 -50.37 -20.10 2.79
CA TYR A 5 -49.06 -20.23 3.44
C TYR A 5 -47.84 -20.24 2.48
N ARG A 6 -48.10 -20.29 1.17
CA ARG A 6 -47.01 -20.31 0.18
C ARG A 6 -46.34 -18.95 -0.03
N THR A 7 -47.12 -17.87 0.05
CA THR A 7 -46.67 -16.50 -0.16
C THR A 7 -45.68 -16.02 0.93
N PRO A 8 -45.92 -16.19 2.24
CA PRO A 8 -44.95 -15.76 3.26
C PRO A 8 -43.67 -16.58 3.24
N ILE A 9 -43.71 -17.87 2.89
CA ILE A 9 -42.53 -18.71 2.77
C ILE A 9 -41.65 -18.27 1.61
N VAL A 10 -42.24 -17.93 0.47
CA VAL A 10 -41.50 -17.44 -0.72
C VAL A 10 -40.85 -16.08 -0.43
N ILE A 11 -41.54 -15.18 0.28
CA ILE A 11 -41.02 -13.89 0.68
C ILE A 11 -39.86 -14.04 1.68
N LEU A 12 -39.97 -14.93 2.66
CA LEU A 12 -38.92 -15.24 3.61
C LEU A 12 -37.70 -15.85 2.93
N LEU A 13 -37.88 -16.74 1.96
CA LEU A 13 -36.82 -17.32 1.14
C LEU A 13 -36.12 -16.26 0.27
N ALA A 14 -36.89 -15.35 -0.33
CA ALA A 14 -36.33 -14.25 -1.13
C ALA A 14 -35.51 -13.27 -0.27
N ILE A 15 -35.96 -12.92 0.93
CA ILE A 15 -35.22 -12.07 1.88
C ILE A 15 -33.96 -12.76 2.35
N GLY A 16 -33.98 -14.07 2.60
CA GLY A 16 -32.82 -14.87 2.97
C GLY A 16 -31.74 -14.93 1.87
N LEU A 17 -32.13 -15.02 0.61
CA LEU A 17 -31.18 -14.99 -0.52
C LEU A 17 -30.52 -13.62 -0.73
N PHE A 18 -31.23 -12.53 -0.46
CA PHE A 18 -30.65 -11.17 -0.55
C PHE A 18 -29.61 -10.88 0.52
N SER A 19 -29.62 -11.61 1.64
CA SER A 19 -28.67 -11.45 2.74
C SER A 19 -27.31 -12.11 2.49
N LEU A 20 -27.15 -12.89 1.41
CA LEU A 20 -25.94 -13.65 1.07
C LEU A 20 -24.97 -12.89 0.15
N THR A 21 -25.23 -11.63 -0.14
CA THR A 21 -24.34 -10.80 -0.93
C THR A 21 -23.42 -9.98 -0.01
N GLY A 22 -22.12 -10.14 -0.15
CA GLY A 22 -21.12 -9.46 0.65
C GLY A 22 -20.08 -8.75 -0.23
N CYS A 23 -19.81 -7.49 0.09
CA CYS A 23 -18.64 -6.78 -0.44
C CYS A 23 -17.59 -6.67 0.67
N LEU A 24 -16.39 -7.19 0.43
CA LEU A 24 -15.27 -7.08 1.36
C LEU A 24 -14.21 -6.16 0.76
N SER A 25 -13.80 -5.15 1.53
CA SER A 25 -12.68 -4.30 1.20
C SER A 25 -11.64 -4.40 2.32
N LYS A 26 -10.44 -4.86 1.99
CA LYS A 26 -9.32 -4.96 2.94
C LYS A 26 -8.16 -4.11 2.45
N ARG A 27 -7.59 -3.31 3.37
CA ARG A 27 -6.36 -2.55 3.17
C ARG A 27 -5.32 -3.07 4.15
N SER A 28 -4.11 -3.31 3.66
CA SER A 28 -2.93 -3.64 4.47
C SER A 28 -1.78 -2.74 4.07
N GLU A 29 -0.96 -2.36 5.03
CA GLU A 29 0.21 -1.52 4.83
C GLU A 29 1.42 -2.19 5.49
N MET A 30 2.54 -2.19 4.81
CA MET A 30 3.82 -2.72 5.27
C MET A 30 4.95 -1.75 4.93
N GLY A 31 6.04 -1.80 5.70
CA GLY A 31 7.21 -0.96 5.52
C GLY A 31 7.17 0.30 6.36
N VAL A 32 7.98 1.28 5.97
CA VAL A 32 8.09 2.56 6.68
C VAL A 32 7.00 3.55 6.24
N ARG A 33 6.78 4.59 7.04
CA ARG A 33 5.90 5.70 6.63
C ARG A 33 6.51 6.41 5.44
N ASN A 34 5.67 6.83 4.48
CA ASN A 34 6.13 7.55 3.29
C ASN A 34 6.18 9.07 3.54
N ASP A 35 6.85 9.48 4.61
CA ASP A 35 6.97 10.88 5.01
C ASP A 35 7.69 11.73 3.93
N TRP A 36 8.44 11.09 3.01
CA TRP A 36 9.03 11.74 1.83
C TRP A 36 8.01 12.33 0.84
N ARG A 37 6.71 12.03 1.01
CA ARG A 37 5.61 12.65 0.26
C ARG A 37 4.97 13.82 1.00
N SER A 38 5.42 14.10 2.22
CA SER A 38 4.87 15.19 3.02
C SER A 38 5.32 16.55 2.50
N PRO A 39 4.40 17.52 2.32
CA PRO A 39 4.77 18.88 1.95
C PRO A 39 5.54 19.63 3.06
N SER A 40 5.51 19.10 4.30
CA SER A 40 6.24 19.66 5.44
C SER A 40 7.67 19.13 5.57
N LEU A 41 8.08 18.21 4.68
CA LEU A 41 9.44 17.68 4.71
C LEU A 41 10.44 18.77 4.28
N PRO A 42 11.58 18.91 4.97
CA PRO A 42 12.67 19.76 4.51
C PRO A 42 13.15 19.34 3.12
N ALA A 43 13.48 20.30 2.28
CA ALA A 43 14.08 20.00 0.98
C ALA A 43 15.46 19.35 1.19
N PHE A 44 15.69 18.21 0.54
CA PHE A 44 16.99 17.57 0.51
C PHE A 44 17.84 18.17 -0.62
N GLU A 45 19.06 18.59 -0.28
CA GLU A 45 20.00 19.24 -1.20
C GLU A 45 21.21 18.35 -1.45
N LYS A 46 21.49 18.04 -2.72
CA LYS A 46 22.71 17.32 -3.13
C LYS A 46 23.94 18.14 -2.74
N GLY A 47 24.95 17.46 -2.21
CA GLY A 47 26.19 18.09 -1.73
C GLY A 47 26.10 18.75 -0.36
N ARG A 48 24.91 18.77 0.29
CA ARG A 48 24.73 19.41 1.59
C ARG A 48 24.03 18.52 2.61
N THR A 49 22.92 17.90 2.25
CA THR A 49 22.17 17.00 3.15
C THR A 49 23.01 15.80 3.52
N THR A 50 23.00 15.42 4.80
CA THR A 50 23.74 14.27 5.32
C THR A 50 22.84 13.06 5.56
N GLN A 51 23.43 11.87 5.78
CA GLN A 51 22.71 10.67 6.22
C GLN A 51 21.91 10.93 7.51
N ALA A 52 22.50 11.69 8.44
CA ALA A 52 21.85 12.04 9.70
C ALA A 52 20.60 12.91 9.47
N ASP A 53 20.67 13.87 8.56
CA ASP A 53 19.53 14.71 8.23
C ASP A 53 18.37 13.91 7.63
N VAL A 54 18.68 12.98 6.72
CA VAL A 54 17.67 12.11 6.11
C VAL A 54 17.05 11.17 7.16
N MET A 55 17.87 10.55 8.03
CA MET A 55 17.37 9.71 9.12
C MET A 55 16.53 10.49 10.14
N HIS A 56 16.92 11.72 10.44
CA HIS A 56 16.14 12.57 11.35
C HIS A 56 14.77 12.94 10.75
N ALA A 57 14.74 13.22 9.45
CA ALA A 57 13.53 13.63 8.75
C ALA A 57 12.58 12.46 8.44
N LEU A 58 13.10 11.29 8.06
CA LEU A 58 12.32 10.14 7.57
C LEU A 58 12.31 8.95 8.53
N GLY A 59 13.13 8.99 9.59
CA GLY A 59 13.37 7.82 10.43
C GLY A 59 14.32 6.80 9.80
N PRO A 60 14.46 5.61 10.41
CA PRO A 60 15.34 4.57 9.91
C PRO A 60 14.86 4.04 8.54
N PRO A 61 15.79 3.83 7.57
CA PRO A 61 15.45 3.25 6.28
C PRO A 61 15.02 1.78 6.40
N SER A 62 14.27 1.31 5.41
CA SER A 62 13.91 -0.12 5.30
C SER A 62 15.14 -0.99 5.07
N GLN A 63 16.14 -0.45 4.37
CA GLN A 63 17.40 -1.13 4.08
C GLN A 63 18.53 -0.12 3.90
N VAL A 64 19.71 -0.47 4.42
CA VAL A 64 20.98 0.22 4.16
C VAL A 64 21.85 -0.68 3.29
N ILE A 65 22.28 -0.17 2.14
CA ILE A 65 23.11 -0.90 1.19
C ILE A 65 24.47 -0.21 1.15
N ALA A 66 25.50 -0.91 1.59
CA ALA A 66 26.87 -0.44 1.50
C ALA A 66 27.47 -0.87 0.16
N LEU A 67 27.85 0.10 -0.67
CA LEU A 67 28.61 -0.08 -1.88
C LEU A 67 30.06 0.36 -1.64
N GLN A 68 30.96 0.05 -2.58
CA GLN A 68 32.39 0.32 -2.42
C GLN A 68 32.70 1.80 -2.11
N ASP A 69 32.00 2.72 -2.77
CA ASP A 69 32.22 4.17 -2.65
C ASP A 69 30.98 4.96 -2.21
N GLN A 70 29.88 4.28 -1.93
CA GLN A 70 28.60 4.90 -1.61
C GLN A 70 27.84 4.09 -0.57
N THR A 71 26.98 4.78 0.18
CA THR A 71 25.95 4.17 1.02
C THR A 71 24.59 4.54 0.45
N VAL A 72 23.70 3.57 0.36
CA VAL A 72 22.35 3.80 -0.14
C VAL A 72 21.33 3.54 0.96
N PHE A 73 20.47 4.50 1.21
CA PHE A 73 19.29 4.33 2.05
C PHE A 73 18.08 4.04 1.17
N TYR A 74 17.45 2.90 1.41
CA TYR A 74 16.25 2.49 0.69
C TYR A 74 15.05 2.49 1.63
N TYR A 75 14.05 3.25 1.28
CA TYR A 75 12.76 3.33 1.99
C TYR A 75 11.68 2.71 1.13
N LEU A 76 10.92 1.81 1.71
CA LEU A 76 9.80 1.13 1.03
C LEU A 76 8.56 1.22 1.88
N ARG A 77 7.46 1.64 1.26
CA ARG A 77 6.11 1.46 1.76
C ARG A 77 5.30 0.67 0.74
N GLU A 78 4.72 -0.41 1.20
CA GLU A 78 3.80 -1.23 0.43
C GLU A 78 2.38 -1.05 0.95
N GLN A 79 1.44 -0.82 0.06
CA GLN A 79 0.01 -0.77 0.36
C GLN A 79 -0.70 -1.81 -0.50
N SER A 80 -1.29 -2.82 0.14
CA SER A 80 -2.16 -3.79 -0.52
C SER A 80 -3.62 -3.37 -0.36
N ARG A 81 -4.35 -3.35 -1.47
CA ARG A 81 -5.79 -3.10 -1.52
C ARG A 81 -6.47 -4.29 -2.16
N THR A 82 -7.32 -4.96 -1.41
CA THR A 82 -8.14 -6.05 -1.91
C THR A 82 -9.59 -5.62 -1.89
N LYS A 83 -10.26 -5.78 -3.02
CA LYS A 83 -11.72 -5.63 -3.15
C LYS A 83 -12.28 -6.96 -3.61
N ALA A 84 -13.21 -7.51 -2.86
CA ALA A 84 -13.90 -8.73 -3.22
C ALA A 84 -15.41 -8.51 -3.18
N ALA A 85 -16.10 -8.99 -4.19
CA ALA A 85 -17.55 -9.04 -4.27
C ALA A 85 -17.97 -10.50 -4.38
N TYR A 86 -18.77 -10.96 -3.43
CA TYR A 86 -19.29 -12.32 -3.38
C TYR A 86 -20.77 -12.32 -3.66
N PHE A 87 -21.17 -13.06 -4.70
CA PHE A 87 -22.56 -13.33 -5.06
C PHE A 87 -22.77 -14.84 -5.10
N VAL A 88 -23.98 -15.28 -4.94
CA VAL A 88 -24.33 -16.72 -4.92
C VAL A 88 -23.81 -17.50 -6.13
N ILE A 89 -23.76 -16.84 -7.30
CA ILE A 89 -23.36 -17.44 -8.58
C ILE A 89 -22.11 -16.81 -9.20
N TYR A 90 -21.55 -15.76 -8.59
CA TYR A 90 -20.43 -15.03 -9.15
C TYR A 90 -19.53 -14.50 -8.03
N ASN A 91 -18.23 -14.74 -8.18
CA ASN A 91 -17.20 -14.29 -7.25
C ASN A 91 -16.13 -13.53 -8.01
N GLN A 92 -15.85 -12.28 -7.62
CA GLN A 92 -14.80 -11.47 -8.20
C GLN A 92 -13.91 -10.90 -7.10
N THR A 93 -12.61 -11.14 -7.21
CA THR A 93 -11.58 -10.55 -6.35
C THR A 93 -10.61 -9.75 -7.19
N ARG A 94 -10.35 -8.51 -6.80
CA ARG A 94 -9.31 -7.65 -7.37
C ARG A 94 -8.34 -7.26 -6.28
N GLN A 95 -7.06 -7.51 -6.52
CA GLN A 95 -5.99 -7.11 -5.63
C GLN A 95 -5.03 -6.19 -6.37
N GLN A 96 -4.61 -5.11 -5.71
CA GLN A 96 -3.63 -4.17 -6.21
C GLN A 96 -2.60 -3.92 -5.12
N ILE A 97 -1.33 -3.99 -5.47
CA ILE A 97 -0.22 -3.60 -4.59
C ILE A 97 0.35 -2.28 -5.10
N ILE A 98 0.50 -1.33 -4.20
CA ILE A 98 1.10 -0.03 -4.48
C ILE A 98 2.43 0.01 -3.72
N TYR A 99 3.52 0.15 -4.46
CA TYR A 99 4.86 0.37 -3.94
C TYR A 99 5.18 1.86 -3.99
N ASP A 100 5.49 2.45 -2.84
CA ASP A 100 6.03 3.81 -2.74
C ASP A 100 7.44 3.71 -2.19
N ARG A 101 8.41 4.24 -2.92
CA ARG A 101 9.82 4.08 -2.66
C ARG A 101 10.52 5.43 -2.64
N ALA A 102 11.51 5.55 -1.74
CA ALA A 102 12.49 6.61 -1.77
C ALA A 102 13.88 6.00 -1.67
N ILE A 103 14.81 6.50 -2.44
CA ILE A 103 16.20 6.04 -2.46
C ILE A 103 17.13 7.24 -2.38
N PHE A 104 18.13 7.16 -1.51
CA PHE A 104 19.10 8.22 -1.27
C PHE A 104 20.50 7.64 -1.38
N PHE A 105 21.37 8.29 -2.14
CA PHE A 105 22.76 7.90 -2.35
C PHE A 105 23.68 8.88 -1.62
N PHE A 106 24.62 8.35 -0.85
CA PHE A 106 25.58 9.14 -0.07
C PHE A 106 26.99 8.73 -0.43
N ASN A 107 27.88 9.72 -0.48
CA ASN A 107 29.33 9.47 -0.65
C ASN A 107 29.98 8.95 0.65
N LYS A 108 31.31 8.72 0.60
CA LYS A 108 32.10 8.27 1.77
C LYS A 108 32.09 9.26 2.94
N GLN A 109 31.79 10.52 2.69
CA GLN A 109 31.66 11.57 3.70
C GLN A 109 30.23 11.68 4.25
N SER A 110 29.36 10.70 3.94
CA SER A 110 27.96 10.68 4.37
C SER A 110 27.11 11.85 3.84
N VAL A 111 27.52 12.47 2.74
CA VAL A 111 26.82 13.58 2.08
C VAL A 111 26.01 13.07 0.90
N LEU A 112 24.78 13.55 0.76
CA LEU A 112 23.84 13.18 -0.29
C LEU A 112 24.39 13.56 -1.68
N THR A 113 24.50 12.57 -2.55
CA THR A 113 24.93 12.76 -3.95
C THR A 113 23.75 12.72 -4.91
N ASP A 114 22.77 11.85 -4.63
CA ASP A 114 21.57 11.74 -5.44
C ASP A 114 20.39 11.17 -4.65
N PHE A 115 19.16 11.37 -5.14
CA PHE A 115 17.98 10.75 -4.58
C PHE A 115 16.86 10.66 -5.62
N ALA A 116 15.97 9.68 -5.45
CA ALA A 116 14.82 9.49 -6.32
C ALA A 116 13.61 8.99 -5.53
N TYR A 117 12.43 9.33 -6.03
CA TYR A 117 11.16 8.83 -5.53
C TYR A 117 10.41 8.10 -6.64
N SER A 118 9.83 6.95 -6.32
CA SER A 118 8.97 6.23 -7.25
C SER A 118 7.69 5.76 -6.57
N LYS A 119 6.61 5.72 -7.33
CA LYS A 119 5.34 5.15 -6.90
C LYS A 119 4.76 4.33 -8.03
N GLU A 120 4.54 3.06 -7.77
CA GLU A 120 4.08 2.11 -8.77
C GLU A 120 2.90 1.31 -8.21
N ALA A 121 1.88 1.11 -9.03
CA ALA A 121 0.72 0.30 -8.71
C ALA A 121 0.72 -0.94 -9.61
N VAL A 122 0.82 -2.12 -9.00
CA VAL A 122 0.84 -3.41 -9.70
C VAL A 122 -0.49 -4.12 -9.46
N PRO A 123 -1.31 -4.33 -10.50
CA PRO A 123 -2.48 -5.17 -10.38
C PRO A 123 -2.04 -6.63 -10.27
N LEU A 124 -2.59 -7.35 -9.30
CA LEU A 124 -2.46 -8.80 -9.21
C LEU A 124 -3.73 -9.40 -9.84
N GLU A 125 -3.61 -9.83 -11.07
CA GLU A 125 -4.63 -10.63 -11.73
C GLU A 125 -4.50 -12.09 -11.27
N LYS A 126 -5.63 -12.65 -10.82
CA LYS A 126 -5.81 -14.09 -10.64
C LYS A 126 -6.80 -14.59 -11.64
#